data_905b95c9154695afef50871be2f4624d
#
_entry.id   905b95c9154695afef50871be2f4624d
#
_cell.length_a   1.000
_cell.length_b   1.000
_cell.length_c   1.000
_cell.angle_alpha   90.00
_cell.angle_beta   90.00
_cell.angle_gamma   90.00
#
_symmetry.space_group_name_H-M   'P 1'
#
loop_
_entity.id
_entity.type
_entity.pdbx_description
1 polymer ?
#
loop_
_entity_poly.entity_id
_entity_poly.type
_entity_poly.pdbx_seq_one_letter_code
_entity_poly.pdbx_strand_id
1 'polypeptide(L)'
;MRKQILAVFLAMALMAGLLCGCGGATTQSPAASDETTNSSGAKHANEIVVGIAQDLDDSLDPNQIVAAGTREVMFNVFEGLVKPNADGDYVCAVASDYDVSEDGLTYTFTLRDGVVFHNGQGCTVEDVLYSFETCAATSVTKAVVTALSAITDIRAEGNTIIITLDAPNPDFLSYVSSVYIVPKGYDQQATAPVGTGPFRFASRSVQENFILERNEAYYGQGASLDKVTYKIYEDNNAFFTALNSGALDLVAHLTVDQVNNLSNGYQVLEGTMNLVQALYLNNAVAPFDN
;
A
#
# COMPACT_ATOMS: atom_id res chain seq x y z
N MET A 1 54.56 -8.85 17.39
CA MET A 1 55.46 -8.36 16.32
C MET A 1 55.01 -8.71 14.90
N ARG A 2 54.28 -9.78 14.62
CA ARG A 2 53.79 -10.14 13.24
C ARG A 2 52.64 -9.28 12.69
N LYS A 3 51.86 -8.61 13.52
CA LYS A 3 50.72 -7.78 13.07
C LYS A 3 51.10 -6.32 12.74
N GLN A 4 52.24 -5.85 13.14
CA GLN A 4 52.72 -4.48 12.83
C GLN A 4 53.51 -4.40 11.53
N ILE A 5 54.04 -5.52 11.04
CA ILE A 5 54.80 -5.58 9.79
C ILE A 5 53.85 -5.57 8.58
N LEU A 6 52.63 -6.09 8.72
CA LEU A 6 51.65 -6.10 7.63
C LEU A 6 51.03 -4.73 7.34
N ALA A 7 50.98 -3.84 8.32
CA ALA A 7 50.43 -2.50 8.15
C ALA A 7 51.40 -1.53 7.43
N VAL A 8 52.71 -1.79 7.53
CA VAL A 8 53.72 -0.96 6.86
C VAL A 8 53.88 -1.28 5.37
N PHE A 9 53.62 -2.54 4.96
CA PHE A 9 53.63 -2.92 3.56
C PHE A 9 52.41 -2.44 2.77
N LEU A 10 51.25 -2.24 3.44
CA LEU A 10 50.04 -1.73 2.77
C LEU A 10 50.10 -0.20 2.56
N ALA A 11 50.84 0.53 3.39
CA ALA A 11 51.03 1.99 3.25
C ALA A 11 52.06 2.38 2.16
N MET A 12 52.96 1.48 1.81
CA MET A 12 53.99 1.73 0.80
C MET A 12 53.54 1.41 -0.66
N ALA A 13 52.45 0.66 -0.82
CA ALA A 13 51.90 0.34 -2.14
C ALA A 13 51.02 1.48 -2.71
N LEU A 14 50.61 2.45 -1.90
CA LEU A 14 49.74 3.58 -2.30
C LEU A 14 50.49 4.83 -2.75
N MET A 15 51.82 4.88 -2.64
CA MET A 15 52.65 6.04 -3.04
C MET A 15 53.43 5.88 -4.33
N ALA A 16 53.32 4.77 -5.04
CA ALA A 16 54.08 4.50 -6.27
C ALA A 16 53.31 4.80 -7.59
N GLY A 17 52.10 5.41 -7.53
CA GLY A 17 51.25 5.64 -8.69
C GLY A 17 51.23 7.05 -9.29
N LEU A 18 52.04 7.98 -8.84
CA LEU A 18 51.96 9.41 -9.20
C LEU A 18 53.25 9.99 -9.82
N LEU A 19 53.87 9.35 -10.78
CA LEU A 19 54.94 9.97 -11.56
C LEU A 19 55.16 9.20 -12.85
N CYS A 20 54.40 9.50 -13.91
CA CYS A 20 54.84 9.36 -15.31
C CYS A 20 53.84 9.99 -16.27
N GLY A 21 54.23 11.01 -16.98
CA GLY A 21 53.49 11.50 -18.13
C GLY A 21 53.66 12.96 -18.46
N CYS A 22 54.89 13.38 -18.89
CA CYS A 22 55.06 14.61 -19.67
C CYS A 22 55.39 14.23 -21.10
N GLY A 23 54.68 14.81 -22.10
CA GLY A 23 55.03 14.68 -23.51
C GLY A 23 53.94 15.23 -24.43
N GLY A 24 54.13 16.45 -24.93
CA GLY A 24 53.18 17.29 -25.57
C GLY A 24 52.87 17.01 -27.05
N ALA A 25 51.84 17.68 -27.51
CA ALA A 25 51.78 18.42 -28.78
C ALA A 25 50.37 19.01 -28.99
N THR A 26 50.36 20.26 -29.29
CA THR A 26 49.30 21.19 -29.69
C THR A 26 48.23 20.67 -30.64
N THR A 27 46.93 21.01 -30.40
CA THR A 27 46.12 21.91 -31.24
C THR A 27 44.65 22.02 -30.77
N GLN A 28 44.22 23.26 -30.67
CA GLN A 28 42.85 23.81 -30.80
C GLN A 28 41.70 23.34 -29.90
N SER A 29 41.33 24.29 -29.04
CA SER A 29 40.06 24.43 -28.32
C SER A 29 38.84 24.56 -29.24
N PRO A 30 37.68 24.07 -28.86
CA PRO A 30 36.61 25.03 -28.54
C PRO A 30 35.95 24.81 -27.16
N ALA A 31 35.56 25.93 -26.63
CA ALA A 31 34.74 26.22 -25.45
C ALA A 31 34.11 25.04 -24.69
N ALA A 32 34.59 24.79 -23.49
CA ALA A 32 33.87 24.02 -22.47
C ALA A 32 32.83 24.91 -21.80
N SER A 33 31.58 24.59 -21.99
CA SER A 33 30.53 24.99 -21.10
C SER A 33 30.68 24.22 -19.79
N ASP A 34 30.88 24.92 -18.68
CA ASP A 34 30.78 24.39 -17.35
C ASP A 34 29.33 23.89 -17.11
N GLU A 35 29.08 22.63 -17.34
CA GLU A 35 27.95 21.95 -16.74
C GLU A 35 28.35 21.53 -15.34
N THR A 36 28.00 22.38 -14.38
CA THR A 36 27.88 22.00 -12.99
C THR A 36 26.79 20.94 -12.91
N THR A 37 27.16 19.66 -12.95
CA THR A 37 26.24 18.56 -12.65
C THR A 37 25.88 18.64 -11.17
N ASN A 38 24.82 19.39 -10.88
CA ASN A 38 24.03 19.20 -9.70
C ASN A 38 23.42 17.79 -9.81
N SER A 39 24.01 16.85 -9.13
CA SER A 39 23.43 15.51 -8.89
C SER A 39 22.28 15.63 -7.89
N SER A 40 21.22 16.34 -8.25
CA SER A 40 19.90 16.06 -7.73
C SER A 40 19.47 14.78 -8.44
N GLY A 41 19.25 13.70 -7.66
CA GLY A 41 18.88 12.39 -8.20
C GLY A 41 17.78 12.54 -9.23
N ALA A 42 18.02 12.02 -10.43
CA ALA A 42 17.04 12.01 -11.50
C ALA A 42 15.81 11.24 -10.96
N LYS A 43 14.73 11.98 -10.65
CA LYS A 43 13.44 11.35 -10.31
C LYS A 43 13.02 10.55 -11.55
N HIS A 44 12.77 9.27 -11.36
CA HIS A 44 12.19 8.45 -12.42
C HIS A 44 10.82 9.00 -12.76
N ALA A 45 10.53 9.23 -14.03
CA ALA A 45 9.39 10.02 -14.50
C ALA A 45 8.02 9.49 -14.02
N ASN A 46 7.93 8.20 -13.64
CA ASN A 46 6.68 7.54 -13.24
C ASN A 46 6.80 6.80 -11.90
N GLU A 47 7.68 7.23 -11.02
CA GLU A 47 7.84 6.65 -9.69
C GLU A 47 7.66 7.71 -8.62
N ILE A 48 7.09 7.34 -7.46
CA ILE A 48 6.99 8.21 -6.30
C ILE A 48 7.54 7.54 -5.05
N VAL A 49 8.03 8.37 -4.13
CA VAL A 49 8.46 7.97 -2.80
C VAL A 49 7.50 8.56 -1.77
N VAL A 50 6.81 7.70 -1.05
CA VAL A 50 5.85 8.05 -0.01
C VAL A 50 6.50 7.84 1.35
N GLY A 51 6.49 8.86 2.21
CA GLY A 51 6.94 8.74 3.59
C GLY A 51 5.81 8.25 4.50
N ILE A 52 6.08 7.23 5.32
CA ILE A 52 5.17 6.75 6.37
C ILE A 52 5.90 6.74 7.71
N ALA A 53 5.18 7.16 8.77
CA ALA A 53 5.75 7.32 10.11
C ALA A 53 5.79 6.02 10.92
N GLN A 54 5.26 4.94 10.39
CA GLN A 54 5.12 3.65 11.06
C GLN A 54 5.31 2.52 10.05
N ASP A 55 5.96 1.42 10.44
CA ASP A 55 6.02 0.22 9.60
C ASP A 55 4.63 -0.42 9.48
N LEU A 56 4.47 -1.23 8.46
CA LEU A 56 3.26 -2.01 8.22
C LEU A 56 3.16 -3.16 9.24
N ASP A 57 1.95 -3.70 9.42
CA ASP A 57 1.74 -4.90 10.22
C ASP A 57 2.69 -6.04 9.79
N ASP A 58 3.02 -6.94 10.72
CA ASP A 58 3.86 -8.11 10.44
C ASP A 58 3.23 -9.00 9.35
N SER A 59 1.91 -9.15 9.40
CA SER A 59 1.13 -9.85 8.39
C SER A 59 0.51 -8.88 7.40
N LEU A 60 0.72 -9.13 6.10
CA LEU A 60 0.08 -8.42 4.99
C LEU A 60 -1.20 -9.12 4.51
N ASP A 61 -1.61 -10.23 5.16
CA ASP A 61 -2.88 -10.91 4.89
C ASP A 61 -4.05 -9.95 5.17
N PRO A 62 -4.93 -9.69 4.19
CA PRO A 62 -6.00 -8.71 4.32
C PRO A 62 -6.94 -8.98 5.50
N ASN A 63 -7.09 -10.24 5.91
CA ASN A 63 -7.91 -10.62 7.06
C ASN A 63 -7.20 -10.40 8.42
N GLN A 64 -5.89 -10.19 8.43
CA GLN A 64 -5.08 -10.04 9.63
C GLN A 64 -4.56 -8.60 9.85
N ILE A 65 -4.78 -7.70 8.92
CA ILE A 65 -4.35 -6.30 9.02
C ILE A 65 -5.15 -5.59 10.12
N VAL A 66 -4.43 -5.02 11.09
CA VAL A 66 -4.99 -4.26 12.22
C VAL A 66 -4.79 -2.76 12.03
N ALA A 67 -3.58 -2.33 11.67
CA ALA A 67 -3.24 -0.92 11.57
C ALA A 67 -3.92 -0.23 10.38
N ALA A 68 -4.45 0.97 10.61
CA ALA A 68 -5.08 1.77 9.57
C ALA A 68 -4.08 2.12 8.45
N GLY A 69 -2.83 2.48 8.80
CA GLY A 69 -1.78 2.79 7.82
C GLY A 69 -1.45 1.60 6.91
N THR A 70 -1.44 0.37 7.43
CA THR A 70 -1.27 -0.82 6.59
C THR A 70 -2.45 -0.98 5.62
N ARG A 71 -3.70 -0.75 6.06
CA ARG A 71 -4.87 -0.80 5.17
C ARG A 71 -4.79 0.25 4.07
N GLU A 72 -4.35 1.47 4.38
CA GLU A 72 -4.17 2.56 3.41
C GLU A 72 -3.14 2.21 2.32
N VAL A 73 -2.12 1.43 2.65
CA VAL A 73 -1.16 0.93 1.67
C VAL A 73 -1.75 -0.24 0.87
N MET A 74 -2.34 -1.21 1.57
CA MET A 74 -2.75 -2.50 0.99
C MET A 74 -4.03 -2.42 0.15
N PHE A 75 -4.85 -1.36 0.27
CA PHE A 75 -5.99 -1.15 -0.61
C PHE A 75 -5.58 -0.93 -2.09
N ASN A 76 -4.31 -0.62 -2.36
CA ASN A 76 -3.76 -0.57 -3.70
C ASN A 76 -3.47 -1.98 -4.28
N VAL A 77 -3.36 -2.99 -3.41
CA VAL A 77 -3.07 -4.38 -3.76
C VAL A 77 -4.33 -5.21 -3.82
N PHE A 78 -5.27 -4.98 -2.91
CA PHE A 78 -6.49 -5.76 -2.77
C PHE A 78 -7.74 -4.97 -3.17
N GLU A 79 -8.69 -5.66 -3.77
CA GLU A 79 -10.03 -5.13 -4.05
C GLU A 79 -11.10 -6.15 -3.65
N GLY A 80 -12.28 -5.64 -3.25
CA GLY A 80 -13.47 -6.44 -3.02
C GLY A 80 -14.31 -6.57 -4.30
N LEU A 81 -15.54 -7.06 -4.16
CA LEU A 81 -16.54 -7.01 -5.24
C LEU A 81 -16.87 -5.57 -5.60
N VAL A 82 -16.98 -4.72 -4.60
CA VAL A 82 -17.17 -3.27 -4.71
C VAL A 82 -16.08 -2.55 -3.92
N LYS A 83 -15.88 -1.28 -4.19
CA LYS A 83 -14.94 -0.40 -3.48
C LYS A 83 -15.53 1.00 -3.31
N PRO A 84 -15.15 1.75 -2.27
CA PRO A 84 -15.55 3.15 -2.15
C PRO A 84 -14.84 4.01 -3.21
N ASN A 85 -15.56 5.03 -3.72
CA ASN A 85 -15.01 6.10 -4.54
C ASN A 85 -14.66 7.33 -3.68
N ALA A 86 -14.18 8.39 -4.31
CA ALA A 86 -13.81 9.64 -3.63
C ALA A 86 -15.02 10.37 -2.98
N ASP A 87 -16.22 10.11 -3.43
CA ASP A 87 -17.47 10.71 -2.92
C ASP A 87 -18.07 9.89 -1.77
N GLY A 88 -17.50 8.70 -1.49
CA GLY A 88 -17.97 7.78 -0.45
C GLY A 88 -19.02 6.77 -0.95
N ASP A 89 -19.37 6.80 -2.24
CA ASP A 89 -20.26 5.81 -2.84
C ASP A 89 -19.52 4.51 -3.12
N TYR A 90 -20.26 3.39 -3.16
CA TYR A 90 -19.71 2.10 -3.54
C TYR A 90 -19.85 1.86 -5.04
N VAL A 91 -18.73 1.68 -5.70
CA VAL A 91 -18.65 1.37 -7.14
C VAL A 91 -18.15 -0.05 -7.36
N CYS A 92 -18.51 -0.63 -8.51
CA CYS A 92 -18.04 -1.96 -8.91
C CYS A 92 -16.52 -2.00 -9.02
N ALA A 93 -15.92 -3.06 -8.47
CA ALA A 93 -14.50 -3.39 -8.58
C ALA A 93 -14.34 -4.75 -9.28
N VAL A 94 -14.13 -5.85 -8.55
CA VAL A 94 -14.09 -7.20 -9.13
C VAL A 94 -15.44 -7.60 -9.73
N ALA A 95 -16.56 -7.09 -9.19
CA ALA A 95 -17.83 -7.15 -9.87
C ALA A 95 -17.89 -6.16 -11.05
N SER A 96 -18.61 -6.48 -12.10
CA SER A 96 -18.96 -5.58 -13.21
C SER A 96 -20.27 -4.84 -12.97
N ASP A 97 -21.16 -5.44 -12.18
CA ASP A 97 -22.47 -4.93 -11.83
C ASP A 97 -22.95 -5.51 -10.51
N TYR A 98 -23.84 -4.80 -9.82
CA TYR A 98 -24.55 -5.33 -8.66
C TYR A 98 -25.97 -4.78 -8.57
N ASP A 99 -26.87 -5.57 -7.98
CA ASP A 99 -28.25 -5.22 -7.68
C ASP A 99 -28.60 -5.58 -6.25
N VAL A 100 -29.53 -4.82 -5.66
CA VAL A 100 -30.07 -5.07 -4.32
C VAL A 100 -31.58 -5.17 -4.45
N SER A 101 -32.16 -6.26 -3.94
CA SER A 101 -33.61 -6.46 -3.97
C SER A 101 -34.35 -5.36 -3.21
N GLU A 102 -35.63 -5.10 -3.58
CA GLU A 102 -36.45 -4.04 -2.98
C GLU A 102 -36.61 -4.18 -1.45
N ASP A 103 -36.57 -5.42 -0.93
CA ASP A 103 -36.64 -5.72 0.49
C ASP A 103 -35.29 -5.57 1.21
N GLY A 104 -34.21 -5.31 0.47
CA GLY A 104 -32.86 -5.15 1.00
C GLY A 104 -32.23 -6.45 1.53
N LEU A 105 -32.78 -7.61 1.20
CA LEU A 105 -32.31 -8.91 1.71
C LEU A 105 -31.36 -9.62 0.76
N THR A 106 -31.47 -9.40 -0.56
CA THR A 106 -30.67 -10.12 -1.56
C THR A 106 -29.77 -9.17 -2.32
N TYR A 107 -28.51 -9.49 -2.34
CA TYR A 107 -27.47 -8.79 -3.10
C TYR A 107 -26.97 -9.71 -4.20
N THR A 108 -26.98 -9.22 -5.44
CA THR A 108 -26.57 -9.96 -6.61
C THR A 108 -25.40 -9.25 -7.27
N PHE A 109 -24.26 -9.91 -7.40
CA PHE A 109 -23.04 -9.35 -7.99
C PHE A 109 -22.67 -10.15 -9.24
N THR A 110 -22.57 -9.50 -10.38
CA THR A 110 -22.04 -10.11 -11.59
C THR A 110 -20.51 -9.95 -11.62
N LEU A 111 -19.78 -11.05 -11.67
CA LEU A 111 -18.32 -11.01 -11.72
C LEU A 111 -17.85 -10.43 -13.06
N ARG A 112 -16.81 -9.62 -13.03
CA ARG A 112 -16.20 -9.06 -14.23
C ARG A 112 -15.41 -10.13 -14.97
N ASP A 113 -15.58 -10.21 -16.29
CA ASP A 113 -14.79 -11.11 -17.13
C ASP A 113 -13.33 -10.66 -17.22
N GLY A 114 -12.41 -11.63 -17.25
CA GLY A 114 -10.99 -11.38 -17.49
C GLY A 114 -10.22 -10.76 -16.34
N VAL A 115 -10.79 -10.71 -15.13
CA VAL A 115 -10.03 -10.32 -13.92
C VAL A 115 -8.99 -11.38 -13.62
N VAL A 116 -7.73 -10.95 -13.44
CA VAL A 116 -6.63 -11.83 -13.05
C VAL A 116 -5.96 -11.32 -11.78
N PHE A 117 -5.55 -12.25 -10.95
CA PHE A 117 -4.73 -11.95 -9.77
C PHE A 117 -3.30 -11.59 -10.17
N HIS A 118 -2.55 -10.94 -9.26
CA HIS A 118 -1.16 -10.55 -9.48
C HIS A 118 -0.22 -11.71 -9.82
N ASN A 119 -0.58 -12.94 -9.47
CA ASN A 119 0.14 -14.16 -9.82
C ASN A 119 -0.23 -14.71 -11.22
N GLY A 120 -1.13 -14.04 -11.95
CA GLY A 120 -1.60 -14.46 -13.28
C GLY A 120 -2.74 -15.47 -13.29
N GLN A 121 -3.20 -15.91 -12.13
CA GLN A 121 -4.38 -16.79 -12.02
C GLN A 121 -5.66 -15.99 -12.33
N GLY A 122 -6.58 -16.54 -13.12
CA GLY A 122 -7.89 -15.93 -13.34
C GLY A 122 -8.73 -15.93 -12.06
N CYS A 123 -9.41 -14.82 -11.80
CA CYS A 123 -10.34 -14.70 -10.68
C CYS A 123 -11.68 -15.37 -11.07
N THR A 124 -12.18 -16.23 -10.20
CA THR A 124 -13.38 -17.04 -10.40
C THR A 124 -14.40 -16.83 -9.29
N VAL A 125 -15.63 -17.32 -9.49
CA VAL A 125 -16.68 -17.31 -8.46
C VAL A 125 -16.26 -18.11 -7.22
N GLU A 126 -15.47 -19.18 -7.40
CA GLU A 126 -14.92 -19.98 -6.29
C GLU A 126 -13.93 -19.20 -5.43
N ASP A 127 -13.17 -18.29 -6.03
CA ASP A 127 -12.27 -17.39 -5.27
C ASP A 127 -13.09 -16.40 -4.45
N VAL A 128 -14.19 -15.89 -4.98
CA VAL A 128 -15.11 -15.00 -4.26
C VAL A 128 -15.72 -15.73 -3.06
N LEU A 129 -16.33 -16.90 -3.28
CA LEU A 129 -16.92 -17.70 -2.19
C LEU A 129 -15.89 -18.03 -1.10
N TYR A 130 -14.70 -18.46 -1.52
CA TYR A 130 -13.57 -18.72 -0.61
C TYR A 130 -13.17 -17.47 0.19
N SER A 131 -13.14 -16.29 -0.43
CA SER A 131 -12.77 -15.04 0.23
C SER A 131 -13.77 -14.64 1.31
N PHE A 132 -15.06 -14.80 1.03
CA PHE A 132 -16.12 -14.56 2.04
C PHE A 132 -16.02 -15.55 3.20
N GLU A 133 -15.88 -16.84 2.92
CA GLU A 133 -15.72 -17.89 3.93
C GLU A 133 -14.48 -17.62 4.81
N THR A 134 -13.34 -17.35 4.19
CA THR A 134 -12.08 -17.09 4.89
C THR A 134 -12.17 -15.81 5.73
N CYS A 135 -12.74 -14.73 5.18
CA CYS A 135 -12.93 -13.47 5.89
C CYS A 135 -13.83 -13.67 7.13
N ALA A 136 -14.95 -14.38 6.99
CA ALA A 136 -15.85 -14.68 8.10
C ALA A 136 -15.17 -15.52 9.20
N ALA A 137 -14.27 -16.42 8.83
CA ALA A 137 -13.59 -17.33 9.75
C ALA A 137 -12.35 -16.71 10.43
N THR A 138 -11.60 -15.85 9.72
CA THR A 138 -10.24 -15.46 10.12
C THR A 138 -10.02 -13.97 10.32
N SER A 139 -10.95 -13.11 9.86
CA SER A 139 -10.77 -11.66 9.96
C SER A 139 -10.70 -11.17 11.40
N VAL A 140 -9.71 -10.34 11.68
CA VAL A 140 -9.55 -9.65 12.98
C VAL A 140 -10.54 -8.49 13.15
N THR A 141 -11.19 -8.06 12.08
CA THR A 141 -12.17 -6.95 12.08
C THR A 141 -13.55 -7.46 12.47
N LYS A 142 -13.85 -7.42 13.77
CA LYS A 142 -15.12 -7.96 14.33
C LYS A 142 -16.38 -7.40 13.69
N ALA A 143 -16.39 -6.13 13.28
CA ALA A 143 -17.56 -5.52 12.63
C ALA A 143 -17.89 -6.22 11.30
N VAL A 144 -16.86 -6.55 10.50
CA VAL A 144 -17.00 -7.29 9.25
C VAL A 144 -17.51 -8.71 9.54
N VAL A 145 -16.88 -9.43 10.47
CA VAL A 145 -17.31 -10.79 10.86
C VAL A 145 -18.76 -10.80 11.33
N THR A 146 -19.18 -9.81 12.14
CA THR A 146 -20.56 -9.69 12.60
C THR A 146 -21.52 -9.43 11.43
N ALA A 147 -21.17 -8.55 10.50
CA ALA A 147 -22.00 -8.29 9.32
C ALA A 147 -22.12 -9.54 8.42
N LEU A 148 -21.01 -10.27 8.22
CA LEU A 148 -21.02 -11.51 7.44
C LEU A 148 -21.81 -12.65 8.13
N SER A 149 -21.96 -12.62 9.46
CA SER A 149 -22.79 -13.61 10.18
C SER A 149 -24.29 -13.45 9.92
N ALA A 150 -24.73 -12.32 9.37
CA ALA A 150 -26.11 -12.10 8.90
C ALA A 150 -26.40 -12.79 7.55
N ILE A 151 -25.40 -13.32 6.87
CA ILE A 151 -25.56 -14.05 5.62
C ILE A 151 -26.20 -15.41 5.92
N THR A 152 -27.38 -15.63 5.37
CA THR A 152 -28.10 -16.92 5.47
C THR A 152 -27.79 -17.85 4.31
N ASP A 153 -27.44 -17.27 3.15
CA ASP A 153 -27.04 -18.01 1.96
C ASP A 153 -26.05 -17.20 1.13
N ILE A 154 -25.02 -17.84 0.64
CA ILE A 154 -24.09 -17.31 -0.38
C ILE A 154 -23.81 -18.41 -1.41
N ARG A 155 -24.12 -18.11 -2.66
CA ARG A 155 -23.95 -19.08 -3.76
C ARG A 155 -23.56 -18.42 -5.06
N ALA A 156 -23.04 -19.22 -5.98
CA ALA A 156 -22.75 -18.80 -7.34
C ALA A 156 -23.75 -19.43 -8.33
N GLU A 157 -24.26 -18.61 -9.25
CA GLU A 157 -25.06 -19.05 -10.38
C GLU A 157 -24.42 -18.52 -11.68
N GLY A 158 -23.72 -19.40 -12.40
CA GLY A 158 -22.92 -18.99 -13.53
C GLY A 158 -21.79 -18.04 -13.11
N ASN A 159 -21.78 -16.81 -13.62
CA ASN A 159 -20.79 -15.77 -13.28
C ASN A 159 -21.34 -14.77 -12.25
N THR A 160 -22.36 -15.15 -11.49
CA THR A 160 -23.06 -14.29 -10.54
C THR A 160 -22.93 -14.85 -9.13
N ILE A 161 -22.65 -13.97 -8.18
CA ILE A 161 -22.67 -14.26 -6.73
C ILE A 161 -23.96 -13.69 -6.16
N ILE A 162 -24.72 -14.52 -5.45
CA ILE A 162 -25.96 -14.15 -4.78
C ILE A 162 -25.75 -14.30 -3.27
N ILE A 163 -25.99 -13.23 -2.53
CA ILE A 163 -25.87 -13.18 -1.07
C ILE A 163 -27.24 -12.82 -0.49
N THR A 164 -27.74 -13.63 0.45
CA THR A 164 -29.02 -13.41 1.12
C THR A 164 -28.75 -13.17 2.62
N LEU A 165 -29.39 -12.14 3.18
CA LEU A 165 -29.29 -11.76 4.59
C LEU A 165 -30.51 -12.23 5.37
N ASP A 166 -30.38 -12.35 6.69
CA ASP A 166 -31.50 -12.61 7.63
C ASP A 166 -32.34 -11.36 7.90
N ALA A 167 -31.77 -10.16 7.75
CA ALA A 167 -32.45 -8.87 7.89
C ALA A 167 -31.81 -7.82 6.98
N PRO A 168 -32.56 -6.79 6.54
CA PRO A 168 -32.02 -5.71 5.73
C PRO A 168 -30.92 -4.95 6.47
N ASN A 169 -29.79 -4.72 5.79
CA ASN A 169 -28.66 -3.96 6.33
C ASN A 169 -28.22 -2.91 5.31
N PRO A 170 -28.55 -1.63 5.50
CA PRO A 170 -28.20 -0.56 4.57
C PRO A 170 -26.68 -0.35 4.43
N ASP A 171 -25.89 -0.75 5.45
CA ASP A 171 -24.45 -0.62 5.46
C ASP A 171 -23.73 -1.86 4.89
N PHE A 172 -24.48 -2.88 4.39
CA PHE A 172 -23.89 -4.16 3.99
C PHE A 172 -22.83 -4.01 2.88
N LEU A 173 -23.03 -3.10 1.92
CA LEU A 173 -22.01 -2.83 0.86
C LEU A 173 -20.68 -2.35 1.45
N SER A 174 -20.70 -1.63 2.57
CA SER A 174 -19.48 -1.23 3.28
C SER A 174 -18.69 -2.44 3.77
N TYR A 175 -19.38 -3.45 4.28
CA TYR A 175 -18.76 -4.68 4.74
C TYR A 175 -18.29 -5.55 3.56
N VAL A 176 -19.09 -5.64 2.49
CA VAL A 176 -18.69 -6.32 1.25
C VAL A 176 -17.43 -5.71 0.64
N SER A 177 -17.29 -4.38 0.67
CA SER A 177 -16.09 -3.69 0.17
C SER A 177 -14.83 -4.01 0.99
N SER A 178 -15.01 -4.49 2.22
CA SER A 178 -13.93 -4.91 3.11
C SER A 178 -13.59 -6.39 3.00
N VAL A 179 -14.35 -7.18 2.24
CA VAL A 179 -14.02 -8.55 1.88
C VAL A 179 -13.16 -8.52 0.62
N TYR A 180 -11.85 -8.55 0.81
CA TYR A 180 -10.91 -8.57 -0.31
C TYR A 180 -10.90 -9.93 -1.00
N ILE A 181 -10.97 -9.92 -2.34
CA ILE A 181 -10.96 -11.14 -3.12
C ILE A 181 -9.52 -11.63 -3.29
N VAL A 182 -9.28 -12.85 -2.84
CA VAL A 182 -7.95 -13.49 -2.84
C VAL A 182 -8.02 -14.85 -3.54
N PRO A 183 -6.91 -15.31 -4.16
CA PRO A 183 -6.92 -16.57 -4.87
C PRO A 183 -7.06 -17.74 -3.90
N LYS A 184 -8.01 -18.63 -4.19
CA LYS A 184 -8.27 -19.83 -3.40
C LYS A 184 -7.03 -20.72 -3.31
N GLY A 185 -6.68 -21.10 -2.09
CA GLY A 185 -5.53 -21.98 -1.82
C GLY A 185 -4.16 -21.31 -1.87
N TYR A 186 -4.10 -19.99 -2.00
CA TYR A 186 -2.85 -19.24 -1.85
C TYR A 186 -2.58 -18.95 -0.38
N ASP A 187 -1.49 -19.46 0.18
CA ASP A 187 -1.17 -19.45 1.60
C ASP A 187 -0.07 -18.45 2.02
N GLN A 188 0.44 -17.64 1.08
CA GLN A 188 1.53 -16.70 1.35
C GLN A 188 1.07 -15.23 1.48
N GLN A 189 -0.21 -14.97 1.72
CA GLN A 189 -0.75 -13.61 1.82
C GLN A 189 -0.04 -12.76 2.88
N ALA A 190 0.43 -13.38 3.96
CA ALA A 190 1.11 -12.68 5.04
C ALA A 190 2.44 -12.03 4.62
N THR A 191 3.15 -12.58 3.65
CA THR A 191 4.52 -12.15 3.28
C THR A 191 4.69 -11.79 1.81
N ALA A 192 3.84 -12.33 0.95
CA ALA A 192 3.83 -12.07 -0.49
C ALA A 192 2.39 -11.89 -0.98
N PRO A 193 1.73 -10.78 -0.62
CA PRO A 193 0.31 -10.57 -0.87
C PRO A 193 -0.02 -10.56 -2.36
N VAL A 194 -1.09 -11.27 -2.71
CA VAL A 194 -1.64 -11.40 -4.06
C VAL A 194 -3.11 -11.00 -4.04
N GLY A 195 -3.44 -9.93 -4.75
CA GLY A 195 -4.79 -9.41 -4.94
C GLY A 195 -5.08 -9.15 -6.41
N THR A 196 -6.08 -8.30 -6.67
CA THR A 196 -6.54 -7.89 -8.00
C THR A 196 -6.29 -6.42 -8.30
N GLY A 197 -5.72 -5.68 -7.35
CA GLY A 197 -5.61 -4.23 -7.39
C GLY A 197 -4.69 -3.65 -8.47
N PRO A 198 -4.69 -2.31 -8.62
CA PRO A 198 -3.90 -1.61 -9.65
C PRO A 198 -2.39 -1.67 -9.43
N PHE A 199 -1.95 -2.01 -8.22
CA PHE A 199 -0.56 -2.26 -7.89
C PHE A 199 -0.37 -3.65 -7.31
N ARG A 200 0.79 -4.25 -7.59
CA ARG A 200 1.21 -5.53 -7.03
C ARG A 200 2.35 -5.36 -6.06
N PHE A 201 2.44 -6.22 -5.08
CA PHE A 201 3.58 -6.32 -4.18
C PHE A 201 4.85 -6.69 -4.94
N ALA A 202 5.93 -5.94 -4.72
CA ALA A 202 7.24 -6.22 -5.29
C ALA A 202 8.22 -6.70 -4.21
N SER A 203 8.37 -5.95 -3.12
CA SER A 203 9.27 -6.31 -2.03
C SER A 203 8.98 -5.53 -0.74
N ARG A 204 9.47 -6.06 0.40
CA ARG A 204 9.49 -5.41 1.71
C ARG A 204 10.83 -5.62 2.38
N SER A 205 11.41 -4.53 2.89
CA SER A 205 12.47 -4.54 3.90
C SER A 205 11.88 -3.95 5.18
N VAL A 206 11.71 -4.77 6.21
CA VAL A 206 11.08 -4.38 7.48
C VAL A 206 11.81 -3.18 8.07
N GLN A 207 11.08 -2.16 8.53
CA GLN A 207 11.56 -0.88 9.05
C GLN A 207 12.34 0.00 8.05
N GLU A 208 12.38 -0.37 6.77
CA GLU A 208 13.07 0.41 5.75
C GLU A 208 12.12 0.85 4.63
N ASN A 209 11.53 -0.12 3.92
CA ASN A 209 10.66 0.18 2.79
C ASN A 209 9.67 -0.94 2.45
N PHE A 210 8.62 -0.52 1.74
CA PHE A 210 7.65 -1.39 1.10
C PHE A 210 7.45 -0.90 -0.34
N ILE A 211 7.58 -1.79 -1.32
CA ILE A 211 7.59 -1.43 -2.74
C ILE A 211 6.43 -2.10 -3.45
N LEU A 212 5.67 -1.28 -4.17
CA LEU A 212 4.63 -1.69 -5.09
C LEU A 212 5.02 -1.36 -6.53
N GLU A 213 4.67 -2.24 -7.46
CA GLU A 213 4.79 -2.04 -8.90
C GLU A 213 3.41 -2.03 -9.55
N ARG A 214 3.26 -1.32 -10.67
CA ARG A 214 2.03 -1.31 -11.45
C ARG A 214 1.62 -2.72 -11.85
N ASN A 215 0.33 -3.01 -11.74
CA ASN A 215 -0.28 -4.21 -12.30
C ASN A 215 -0.64 -3.95 -13.77
N GLU A 216 0.18 -4.44 -14.70
CA GLU A 216 -0.04 -4.27 -16.15
C GLU A 216 -1.29 -5.02 -16.65
N ALA A 217 -1.76 -6.02 -15.90
CA ALA A 217 -2.95 -6.81 -16.21
C ALA A 217 -4.21 -6.30 -15.49
N TYR A 218 -4.15 -5.11 -14.91
CA TYR A 218 -5.29 -4.55 -14.20
C TYR A 218 -6.49 -4.34 -15.13
N TYR A 219 -7.65 -4.83 -14.74
CA TYR A 219 -8.88 -4.82 -15.54
C TYR A 219 -9.51 -3.43 -15.68
N GLY A 220 -9.18 -2.49 -14.80
CA GLY A 220 -9.70 -1.13 -14.80
C GLY A 220 -8.77 -0.14 -15.50
N GLN A 221 -8.94 1.14 -15.18
CA GLN A 221 -7.98 2.15 -15.62
C GLN A 221 -6.63 1.90 -14.90
N GLY A 222 -5.62 1.53 -15.68
CA GLY A 222 -4.28 1.27 -15.14
C GLY A 222 -3.68 2.48 -14.41
N ALA A 223 -2.84 2.22 -13.44
CA ALA A 223 -2.11 3.27 -12.72
C ALA A 223 -1.17 4.02 -13.65
N SER A 224 -1.06 5.34 -13.48
CA SER A 224 -0.10 6.18 -14.22
C SER A 224 1.34 6.02 -13.71
N LEU A 225 1.50 5.58 -12.46
CA LEU A 225 2.80 5.33 -11.84
C LEU A 225 3.25 3.90 -12.11
N ASP A 226 4.53 3.73 -12.38
CA ASP A 226 5.15 2.41 -12.58
C ASP A 226 5.51 1.77 -11.23
N LYS A 227 5.88 2.61 -10.25
CA LYS A 227 6.32 2.15 -8.93
C LYS A 227 5.98 3.15 -7.83
N VAL A 228 5.61 2.62 -6.68
CA VAL A 228 5.45 3.36 -5.42
C VAL A 228 6.37 2.76 -4.38
N THR A 229 7.26 3.57 -3.82
CA THR A 229 8.13 3.17 -2.72
C THR A 229 7.67 3.85 -1.44
N TYR A 230 7.14 3.10 -0.50
CA TYR A 230 6.86 3.56 0.85
C TYR A 230 8.14 3.45 1.67
N LYS A 231 8.64 4.58 2.17
CA LYS A 231 9.79 4.64 3.09
C LYS A 231 9.32 4.85 4.51
N ILE A 232 9.85 4.04 5.41
CA ILE A 232 9.48 4.03 6.82
C ILE A 232 10.43 4.91 7.62
N TYR A 233 9.88 5.80 8.44
CA TYR A 233 10.61 6.70 9.31
C TYR A 233 9.99 6.69 10.71
N GLU A 234 10.57 5.94 11.62
CA GLU A 234 10.11 5.90 13.03
C GLU A 234 10.48 7.17 13.80
N ASP A 235 11.56 7.86 13.38
CA ASP A 235 11.99 9.13 13.96
C ASP A 235 11.40 10.31 13.20
N ASN A 236 10.62 11.14 13.90
CA ASN A 236 9.96 12.32 13.33
C ASN A 236 10.94 13.34 12.75
N ASN A 237 12.16 13.49 13.31
CA ASN A 237 13.15 14.44 12.80
C ASN A 237 13.76 13.92 11.50
N ALA A 238 14.05 12.62 11.42
CA ALA A 238 14.53 11.97 10.21
C ALA A 238 13.48 12.08 9.10
N PHE A 239 12.21 11.79 9.42
CA PHE A 239 11.07 11.93 8.52
C PHE A 239 10.95 13.36 7.97
N PHE A 240 10.97 14.36 8.85
CA PHE A 240 10.82 15.76 8.47
C PHE A 240 12.03 16.28 7.70
N THR A 241 13.23 15.81 8.02
CA THR A 241 14.46 16.10 7.27
C THR A 241 14.38 15.53 5.85
N ALA A 242 13.91 14.28 5.71
CA ALA A 242 13.72 13.65 4.40
C ALA A 242 12.68 14.41 3.56
N LEU A 243 11.58 14.82 4.17
CA LEU A 243 10.56 15.64 3.52
C LEU A 243 11.16 16.97 3.03
N ASN A 244 11.79 17.74 3.90
CA ASN A 244 12.36 19.05 3.55
C ASN A 244 13.52 19.01 2.55
N SER A 245 14.23 17.88 2.46
CA SER A 245 15.29 17.67 1.45
C SER A 245 14.76 17.27 0.07
N GLY A 246 13.44 17.02 -0.06
CA GLY A 246 12.82 16.53 -1.28
C GLY A 246 13.12 15.04 -1.56
N ALA A 247 13.50 14.28 -0.54
CA ALA A 247 13.68 12.83 -0.63
C ALA A 247 12.35 12.07 -0.62
N LEU A 248 11.25 12.75 -0.26
CA LEU A 248 9.88 12.24 -0.29
C LEU A 248 9.05 13.09 -1.25
N ASP A 249 8.19 12.46 -2.02
CA ASP A 249 7.27 13.12 -2.96
C ASP A 249 5.89 13.34 -2.33
N LEU A 250 5.48 12.43 -1.45
CA LEU A 250 4.18 12.44 -0.77
C LEU A 250 4.33 11.99 0.67
N VAL A 251 3.58 12.62 1.53
CA VAL A 251 3.38 12.17 2.93
C VAL A 251 1.93 12.36 3.32
N ALA A 252 1.42 11.50 4.17
CA ALA A 252 0.08 11.58 4.72
C ALA A 252 0.13 11.92 6.23
N HIS A 253 -1.00 12.41 6.75
CA HIS A 253 -1.23 12.59 8.19
C HIS A 253 -0.26 13.53 8.91
N LEU A 254 0.11 14.64 8.25
CA LEU A 254 0.89 15.69 8.91
C LEU A 254 0.06 16.42 9.97
N THR A 255 0.69 16.75 11.09
CA THR A 255 0.11 17.65 12.09
C THR A 255 0.14 19.10 11.61
N VAL A 256 -0.70 19.96 12.19
CA VAL A 256 -0.72 21.40 11.87
C VAL A 256 0.65 22.05 12.07
N ASP A 257 1.38 21.66 13.14
CA ASP A 257 2.72 22.18 13.41
C ASP A 257 3.73 21.73 12.33
N GLN A 258 3.62 20.50 11.85
CA GLN A 258 4.45 20.00 10.75
C GLN A 258 4.15 20.75 9.45
N VAL A 259 2.87 20.98 9.13
CA VAL A 259 2.46 21.75 7.96
C VAL A 259 3.00 23.18 8.01
N ASN A 260 2.91 23.85 9.18
CA ASN A 260 3.40 25.23 9.37
C ASN A 260 4.93 25.36 9.22
N ASN A 261 5.67 24.27 9.38
CA ASN A 261 7.12 24.21 9.27
C ASN A 261 7.63 23.58 7.97
N LEU A 262 6.73 23.31 6.99
CA LEU A 262 7.14 22.83 5.68
C LEU A 262 7.95 23.89 4.93
N SER A 263 9.00 23.44 4.24
CA SER A 263 9.70 24.29 3.28
C SER A 263 8.80 24.59 2.06
N ASN A 264 9.06 25.67 1.36
CA ASN A 264 8.33 26.02 0.15
C ASN A 264 8.44 24.92 -0.93
N GLY A 265 7.36 24.67 -1.65
CA GLY A 265 7.34 23.74 -2.79
C GLY A 265 6.41 22.55 -2.63
N TYR A 266 5.76 22.39 -1.47
CA TYR A 266 4.75 21.36 -1.26
C TYR A 266 3.33 21.91 -1.42
N GLN A 267 2.46 21.09 -2.01
CA GLN A 267 1.02 21.31 -2.00
C GLN A 267 0.44 20.60 -0.78
N VAL A 268 -0.24 21.33 0.08
CA VAL A 268 -0.98 20.76 1.21
C VAL A 268 -2.41 20.48 0.75
N LEU A 269 -2.85 19.24 0.92
CA LEU A 269 -4.23 18.82 0.69
C LEU A 269 -4.88 18.58 2.06
N GLU A 270 -6.02 19.21 2.30
CA GLU A 270 -6.82 19.00 3.49
C GLU A 270 -8.01 18.09 3.14
N GLY A 271 -8.20 17.04 3.93
CA GLY A 271 -9.31 16.11 3.81
C GLY A 271 -10.07 16.00 5.12
N THR A 272 -11.39 15.85 5.03
CA THR A 272 -12.22 15.54 6.20
C THR A 272 -12.21 14.02 6.41
N MET A 273 -11.75 13.59 7.57
CA MET A 273 -11.79 12.19 7.97
C MET A 273 -12.98 11.93 8.88
N ASN A 274 -13.66 10.82 8.69
CA ASN A 274 -14.68 10.33 9.65
C ASN A 274 -13.98 9.66 10.85
N LEU A 275 -13.26 10.46 11.62
CA LEU A 275 -12.51 10.03 12.80
C LEU A 275 -13.14 10.59 14.06
N VAL A 276 -13.42 9.71 15.03
CA VAL A 276 -13.89 10.10 16.36
C VAL A 276 -12.76 9.92 17.35
N GLN A 277 -12.37 11.01 18.01
CA GLN A 277 -11.52 10.93 19.20
C GLN A 277 -12.41 10.71 20.41
N ALA A 278 -12.20 9.62 21.14
CA ALA A 278 -12.98 9.27 22.30
C ALA A 278 -12.09 8.91 23.48
N LEU A 279 -12.54 9.31 24.68
CA LEU A 279 -11.98 8.85 25.95
C LEU A 279 -12.81 7.66 26.43
N TYR A 280 -12.22 6.48 26.46
CA TYR A 280 -12.86 5.29 26.99
C TYR A 280 -12.54 5.15 28.47
N LEU A 281 -13.58 5.20 29.31
CA LEU A 281 -13.46 5.01 30.75
C LEU A 281 -13.86 3.57 31.09
N ASN A 282 -13.03 2.90 31.88
CA ASN A 282 -13.37 1.57 32.39
C ASN A 282 -14.26 1.70 33.64
N ASN A 283 -15.56 1.66 33.44
CA ASN A 283 -16.57 1.76 34.51
C ASN A 283 -16.64 0.56 35.45
N ALA A 284 -15.84 -0.49 35.21
CA ALA A 284 -15.77 -1.63 36.11
C ALA A 284 -14.69 -1.51 37.19
N VAL A 285 -13.90 -0.42 37.18
CA VAL A 285 -12.76 -0.20 38.09
C VAL A 285 -12.72 1.26 38.55
N ALA A 286 -12.39 1.45 39.84
CA ALA A 286 -12.17 2.79 40.41
C ALA A 286 -11.14 3.59 39.59
N PRO A 287 -11.33 4.90 39.43
CA PRO A 287 -12.31 5.78 40.05
C PRO A 287 -13.63 5.96 39.25
N PHE A 288 -13.87 5.16 38.22
CA PHE A 288 -15.00 5.33 37.27
C PHE A 288 -16.12 4.30 37.47
N ASP A 289 -16.11 3.59 38.59
CA ASP A 289 -17.05 2.53 38.96
C ASP A 289 -18.31 3.03 39.72
N ASN A 290 -18.51 4.36 39.78
CA ASN A 290 -19.68 5.00 40.45
C ASN A 290 -20.73 5.44 39.46
#